data_e5e49ba167f4d18cbf65cf62947d91f7
#
_entry.id   e5e49ba167f4d18cbf65cf62947d91f7
#
_cell.length_a   1.000
_cell.length_b   1.000
_cell.length_c   1.000
_cell.angle_alpha   90.00
_cell.angle_beta   90.00
_cell.angle_gamma   90.00
#
_symmetry.space_group_name_H-M   'P 1'
#
loop_
_entity.id
_entity.type
_entity.pdbx_description
1 polymer ?
#
loop_
_entity_poly.entity_id
_entity_poly.type
_entity_poly.pdbx_seq_one_letter_code
_entity_poly.pdbx_strand_id
1 'polypeptide(L)'
;RSLGSEKALCIVDNSAVDADSALMAVVENLQREDLNYFEEAECYKALLDELKLTQEELASRLGKSQSFIANKLRILKLSPEVREAVGLYGLSERHARAVLRLSDDADKLAIIKKAGEDGLSVKDTERLVEKKLNSLFDSKKDGAKPRPVIMRIVKDYRMFMNTVNSACEHLRSGGMNVDVSQSDRADGVDITIHVTQNPNNE
;
A
#
# COMPACT_ATOMS: atom_id res chain seq x y z
N ARG A 1 22.76 -25.08 -25.70
CA ARG A 1 23.78 -25.70 -26.60
C ARG A 1 24.99 -26.24 -25.83
N SER A 2 25.21 -25.89 -24.57
CA SER A 2 26.35 -26.34 -23.77
C SER A 2 26.34 -27.83 -23.40
N LEU A 3 25.18 -28.52 -23.51
CA LEU A 3 25.01 -29.92 -23.16
C LEU A 3 25.04 -30.88 -24.37
N GLY A 4 25.33 -30.39 -25.61
CA GLY A 4 25.41 -31.22 -26.82
C GLY A 4 24.10 -31.92 -27.22
N SER A 5 22.98 -31.58 -26.62
CA SER A 5 21.69 -32.18 -26.91
C SER A 5 21.05 -31.52 -28.14
N GLU A 6 20.75 -32.31 -29.14
CA GLU A 6 20.08 -31.85 -30.38
C GLU A 6 18.56 -31.67 -30.20
N LYS A 7 17.99 -32.23 -29.14
CA LYS A 7 16.54 -32.19 -28.89
C LYS A 7 16.29 -31.85 -27.43
N ALA A 8 15.30 -30.99 -27.19
CA ALA A 8 14.78 -30.67 -25.89
C ALA A 8 13.31 -31.11 -25.82
N LEU A 9 12.90 -31.72 -24.71
CA LEU A 9 11.50 -31.96 -24.41
C LEU A 9 10.85 -30.60 -24.10
N CYS A 10 9.83 -30.21 -24.84
CA CYS A 10 9.06 -29.01 -24.62
C CYS A 10 7.56 -29.33 -24.72
N ILE A 11 6.76 -28.63 -23.94
CA ILE A 11 5.30 -28.61 -24.08
C ILE A 11 4.97 -27.38 -24.91
N VAL A 12 4.32 -27.59 -26.07
CA VAL A 12 3.86 -26.49 -26.93
C VAL A 12 2.38 -26.25 -26.62
N ASP A 13 2.09 -25.10 -26.00
CA ASP A 13 0.72 -24.64 -25.83
C ASP A 13 0.37 -23.67 -26.96
N ASN A 14 -0.46 -24.13 -27.89
CA ASN A 14 -0.91 -23.35 -29.04
C ASN A 14 -2.12 -22.45 -28.71
N SER A 15 -2.63 -22.47 -27.49
CA SER A 15 -3.78 -21.68 -27.05
C SER A 15 -3.38 -20.38 -26.34
N ALA A 16 -2.09 -20.21 -26.02
CA ALA A 16 -1.59 -19.00 -25.39
C ALA A 16 -1.61 -17.82 -26.36
N VAL A 17 -2.38 -16.80 -26.02
CA VAL A 17 -2.31 -15.49 -26.67
C VAL A 17 -0.96 -14.86 -26.32
N ASP A 18 -0.36 -14.06 -27.22
CA ASP A 18 0.95 -13.42 -27.00
C ASP A 18 1.07 -12.71 -25.64
N ALA A 19 -0.01 -12.11 -25.15
CA ALA A 19 -0.08 -11.47 -23.84
C ALA A 19 0.05 -12.46 -22.66
N ASP A 20 -0.51 -13.66 -22.77
CA ASP A 20 -0.43 -14.70 -21.74
C ASP A 20 0.95 -15.37 -21.74
N SER A 21 1.59 -15.48 -22.91
CA SER A 21 2.96 -15.98 -23.03
C SER A 21 3.97 -15.04 -22.40
N ALA A 22 3.83 -13.72 -22.59
CA ALA A 22 4.65 -12.71 -21.94
C ALA A 22 4.47 -12.74 -20.41
N LEU A 23 3.22 -12.87 -19.96
CA LEU A 23 2.88 -13.00 -18.53
C LEU A 23 3.54 -14.24 -17.91
N MET A 24 3.44 -15.41 -18.58
CA MET A 24 4.07 -16.65 -18.11
C MET A 24 5.60 -16.55 -18.00
N ALA A 25 6.25 -15.93 -18.99
CA ALA A 25 7.70 -15.73 -18.95
C ALA A 25 8.15 -14.85 -17.78
N VAL A 26 7.37 -13.80 -17.47
CA VAL A 26 7.67 -12.93 -16.33
C VAL A 26 7.34 -13.60 -15.00
N VAL A 27 6.26 -14.37 -14.94
CA VAL A 27 5.90 -15.17 -13.74
C VAL A 27 6.99 -16.21 -13.44
N GLU A 28 7.52 -16.89 -14.46
CA GLU A 28 8.67 -17.79 -14.30
C GLU A 28 9.88 -17.03 -13.73
N ASN A 29 10.18 -15.86 -14.29
CA ASN A 29 11.28 -15.03 -13.84
C ASN A 29 11.06 -14.49 -12.40
N LEU A 30 9.81 -14.19 -12.03
CA LEU A 30 9.41 -13.80 -10.65
C LEU A 30 9.53 -14.96 -9.64
N GLN A 31 9.53 -16.22 -10.10
CA GLN A 31 9.71 -17.40 -9.25
C GLN A 31 11.19 -17.73 -8.99
N ARG A 32 12.13 -16.97 -9.58
CA ARG A 32 13.56 -17.13 -9.25
C ARG A 32 13.79 -16.69 -7.81
N GLU A 33 14.40 -17.57 -7.03
CA GLU A 33 14.62 -17.40 -5.58
C GLU A 33 15.52 -16.19 -5.21
N ASP A 34 16.18 -15.56 -6.20
CA ASP A 34 17.19 -14.52 -5.98
C ASP A 34 16.71 -13.08 -6.26
N LEU A 35 15.42 -12.86 -6.61
CA LEU A 35 14.94 -11.52 -6.92
C LEU A 35 14.80 -10.64 -5.68
N ASN A 36 15.46 -9.49 -5.72
CA ASN A 36 15.23 -8.42 -4.74
C ASN A 36 13.80 -7.88 -4.91
N TYR A 37 13.14 -7.52 -3.80
CA TYR A 37 11.78 -6.98 -3.82
C TYR A 37 11.62 -5.68 -4.63
N PHE A 38 12.70 -4.94 -4.91
CA PHE A 38 12.68 -3.82 -5.85
C PHE A 38 12.61 -4.30 -7.30
N GLU A 39 13.39 -5.33 -7.66
CA GLU A 39 13.35 -5.96 -8.99
C GLU A 39 11.98 -6.58 -9.25
N GLU A 40 11.42 -7.24 -8.24
CA GLU A 40 10.05 -7.76 -8.31
C GLU A 40 9.03 -6.65 -8.58
N ALA A 41 9.16 -5.51 -7.91
CA ALA A 41 8.28 -4.36 -8.13
C ALA A 41 8.45 -3.75 -9.53
N GLU A 42 9.67 -3.72 -10.07
CA GLU A 42 9.96 -3.26 -11.44
C GLU A 42 9.36 -4.21 -12.47
N CYS A 43 9.41 -5.52 -12.25
CA CYS A 43 8.73 -6.50 -13.09
C CYS A 43 7.21 -6.27 -13.12
N TYR A 44 6.56 -6.05 -11.97
CA TYR A 44 5.13 -5.74 -11.95
C TYR A 44 4.81 -4.44 -12.69
N LYS A 45 5.67 -3.42 -12.54
CA LYS A 45 5.51 -2.17 -13.28
C LYS A 45 5.62 -2.38 -14.79
N ALA A 46 6.63 -3.12 -15.24
CA ALA A 46 6.82 -3.43 -16.66
C ALA A 46 5.59 -4.17 -17.23
N LEU A 47 5.04 -5.17 -16.51
CA LEU A 47 3.83 -5.88 -16.92
C LEU A 47 2.62 -4.96 -17.08
N LEU A 48 2.42 -4.03 -16.16
CA LEU A 48 1.32 -3.05 -16.25
C LEU A 48 1.48 -2.16 -17.48
N ASP A 49 2.72 -1.69 -17.72
CA ASP A 49 3.02 -0.76 -18.81
C ASP A 49 2.94 -1.45 -20.19
N GLU A 50 3.47 -2.69 -20.32
CA GLU A 50 3.49 -3.45 -21.57
C GLU A 50 2.11 -3.99 -21.94
N LEU A 51 1.42 -4.59 -21.00
CA LEU A 51 0.12 -5.22 -21.23
C LEU A 51 -1.06 -4.24 -21.06
N LYS A 52 -0.78 -2.98 -20.69
CA LYS A 52 -1.77 -1.93 -20.40
C LYS A 52 -2.87 -2.38 -19.45
N LEU A 53 -2.48 -3.18 -18.46
CA LEU A 53 -3.38 -3.70 -17.43
C LEU A 53 -3.53 -2.72 -16.27
N THR A 54 -4.69 -2.77 -15.65
CA THR A 54 -4.88 -2.16 -14.32
C THR A 54 -4.22 -3.01 -13.23
N GLN A 55 -3.94 -2.41 -12.08
CA GLN A 55 -3.41 -3.16 -10.92
C GLN A 55 -4.34 -4.28 -10.46
N GLU A 56 -5.64 -4.10 -10.62
CA GLU A 56 -6.66 -5.08 -10.27
C GLU A 56 -6.64 -6.28 -11.22
N GLU A 57 -6.56 -6.02 -12.53
CA GLU A 57 -6.44 -7.07 -13.55
C GLU A 57 -5.16 -7.88 -13.40
N LEU A 58 -4.01 -7.21 -13.17
CA LEU A 58 -2.74 -7.88 -12.92
C LEU A 58 -2.82 -8.74 -11.64
N ALA A 59 -3.38 -8.19 -10.57
CA ALA A 59 -3.55 -8.91 -9.31
C ALA A 59 -4.41 -10.17 -9.49
N SER A 60 -5.53 -10.05 -10.22
CA SER A 60 -6.41 -11.18 -10.53
C SER A 60 -5.69 -12.27 -11.31
N ARG A 61 -4.92 -11.90 -12.35
CA ARG A 61 -4.16 -12.86 -13.18
C ARG A 61 -3.04 -13.58 -12.38
N LEU A 62 -2.44 -12.89 -11.42
CA LEU A 62 -1.38 -13.44 -10.57
C LEU A 62 -1.90 -14.16 -9.31
N GLY A 63 -3.22 -14.20 -9.08
CA GLY A 63 -3.81 -14.77 -7.86
C GLY A 63 -3.41 -13.99 -6.59
N LYS A 64 -3.15 -12.68 -6.71
CA LYS A 64 -2.78 -11.78 -5.63
C LYS A 64 -3.88 -10.76 -5.37
N SER A 65 -3.81 -10.05 -4.25
CA SER A 65 -4.70 -8.91 -4.01
C SER A 65 -4.19 -7.65 -4.73
N GLN A 66 -5.11 -6.78 -5.13
CA GLN A 66 -4.75 -5.46 -5.68
C GLN A 66 -3.86 -4.68 -4.71
N SER A 67 -4.13 -4.76 -3.39
CA SER A 67 -3.31 -4.12 -2.35
C SER A 67 -1.88 -4.65 -2.33
N PHE A 68 -1.66 -5.93 -2.64
CA PHE A 68 -0.32 -6.51 -2.76
C PHE A 68 0.45 -5.83 -3.88
N ILE A 69 -0.11 -5.77 -5.10
CA ILE A 69 0.51 -5.10 -6.25
C ILE A 69 0.75 -3.60 -5.96
N ALA A 70 -0.25 -2.91 -5.42
CA ALA A 70 -0.12 -1.50 -5.05
C ALA A 70 1.02 -1.25 -4.05
N ASN A 71 1.18 -2.11 -3.05
CA ASN A 71 2.25 -1.99 -2.07
C ASN A 71 3.64 -2.22 -2.70
N LYS A 72 3.76 -3.19 -3.60
CA LYS A 72 5.00 -3.44 -4.36
C LYS A 72 5.38 -2.22 -5.21
N LEU A 73 4.46 -1.69 -5.98
CA LEU A 73 4.71 -0.51 -6.82
C LEU A 73 5.06 0.75 -6.02
N ARG A 74 4.52 0.89 -4.81
CA ARG A 74 4.80 2.07 -3.97
C ARG A 74 6.26 2.20 -3.58
N ILE A 75 7.01 1.10 -3.40
CA ILE A 75 8.44 1.18 -3.05
C ILE A 75 9.28 1.78 -4.17
N LEU A 76 8.81 1.71 -5.41
CA LEU A 76 9.47 2.34 -6.56
C LEU A 76 9.43 3.89 -6.53
N LYS A 77 8.68 4.49 -5.60
CA LYS A 77 8.68 5.94 -5.37
C LYS A 77 9.86 6.41 -4.53
N LEU A 78 10.63 5.49 -3.95
CA LEU A 78 11.88 5.83 -3.26
C LEU A 78 12.93 6.23 -4.29
N SER A 79 13.73 7.26 -3.94
CA SER A 79 14.87 7.66 -4.77
C SER A 79 15.92 6.54 -4.84
N PRO A 80 16.75 6.52 -5.89
CA PRO A 80 17.81 5.51 -6.03
C PRO A 80 18.72 5.42 -4.81
N GLU A 81 19.09 6.55 -4.23
CA GLU A 81 19.93 6.65 -3.03
C GLU A 81 19.30 5.97 -1.82
N VAL A 82 17.99 6.18 -1.63
CA VAL A 82 17.23 5.56 -0.54
C VAL A 82 17.09 4.04 -0.76
N ARG A 83 16.89 3.59 -2.00
CA ARG A 83 16.83 2.16 -2.34
C ARG A 83 18.16 1.46 -2.07
N GLU A 84 19.28 2.10 -2.47
CA GLU A 84 20.63 1.59 -2.22
C GLU A 84 20.89 1.47 -0.72
N ALA A 85 20.56 2.47 0.06
CA ALA A 85 20.70 2.43 1.52
C ALA A 85 19.88 1.31 2.15
N VAL A 86 18.64 1.09 1.71
CA VAL A 86 17.79 -0.01 2.19
C VAL A 86 18.45 -1.37 1.88
N GLY A 87 19.03 -1.54 0.69
CA GLY A 87 19.77 -2.74 0.29
C GLY A 87 21.05 -2.94 1.11
N LEU A 88 21.85 -1.87 1.30
CA LEU A 88 23.09 -1.88 2.07
C LEU A 88 22.89 -2.38 3.50
N TYR A 89 21.82 -1.94 4.15
CA TYR A 89 21.50 -2.34 5.52
C TYR A 89 20.65 -3.63 5.61
N GLY A 90 20.37 -4.30 4.49
CA GLY A 90 19.60 -5.54 4.46
C GLY A 90 18.17 -5.40 5.02
N LEU A 91 17.59 -4.22 4.90
CA LEU A 91 16.25 -3.95 5.43
C LEU A 91 15.16 -4.58 4.55
N SER A 92 14.07 -5.01 5.17
CA SER A 92 12.96 -5.63 4.44
C SER A 92 12.09 -4.60 3.70
N GLU A 93 11.28 -5.08 2.76
CA GLU A 93 10.27 -4.28 2.04
C GLU A 93 9.37 -3.47 3.00
N ARG A 94 9.04 -4.03 4.17
CA ARG A 94 8.19 -3.34 5.15
C ARG A 94 8.89 -2.11 5.74
N HIS A 95 10.20 -2.15 5.95
CA HIS A 95 10.99 -0.98 6.36
C HIS A 95 10.99 0.09 5.26
N ALA A 96 11.22 -0.32 4.00
CA ALA A 96 11.16 0.58 2.85
C ALA A 96 9.80 1.28 2.73
N ARG A 97 8.70 0.55 2.97
CA ARG A 97 7.36 1.14 2.97
C ARG A 97 7.10 2.11 4.11
N ALA A 98 7.65 1.83 5.28
CA ALA A 98 7.49 2.72 6.44
C ALA A 98 8.05 4.12 6.17
N VAL A 99 9.23 4.22 5.56
CA VAL A 99 9.88 5.51 5.27
C VAL A 99 9.24 6.28 4.12
N LEU A 100 8.43 5.66 3.27
CA LEU A 100 7.66 6.35 2.23
C LEU A 100 6.71 7.43 2.75
N ARG A 101 6.37 7.40 4.03
CA ARG A 101 5.52 8.41 4.67
C ARG A 101 6.21 9.75 4.85
N LEU A 102 7.54 9.77 4.78
CA LEU A 102 8.35 10.99 4.82
C LEU A 102 8.45 11.59 3.43
N SER A 103 8.47 12.93 3.35
CA SER A 103 8.63 13.65 2.10
C SER A 103 10.11 13.84 1.73
N ASP A 104 10.95 14.08 2.72
CA ASP A 104 12.37 14.40 2.53
C ASP A 104 13.23 13.14 2.52
N ASP A 105 14.11 13.03 1.53
CA ASP A 105 14.99 11.88 1.38
C ASP A 105 16.12 11.86 2.42
N ALA A 106 16.57 13.02 2.90
CA ALA A 106 17.53 13.09 4.01
C ALA A 106 16.96 12.45 5.28
N ASP A 107 15.69 12.71 5.57
CA ASP A 107 14.98 12.12 6.70
C ASP A 107 14.78 10.61 6.54
N LYS A 108 14.47 10.15 5.31
CA LYS A 108 14.37 8.71 4.99
C LYS A 108 15.70 8.01 5.21
N LEU A 109 16.80 8.57 4.68
CA LEU A 109 18.15 8.02 4.83
C LEU A 109 18.58 7.95 6.30
N ALA A 110 18.31 8.98 7.09
CA ALA A 110 18.63 9.00 8.52
C ALA A 110 17.91 7.87 9.28
N ILE A 111 16.64 7.61 8.98
CA ILE A 111 15.88 6.53 9.62
C ILE A 111 16.33 5.16 9.13
N ILE A 112 16.62 4.99 7.85
CA ILE A 112 17.13 3.74 7.27
C ILE A 112 18.47 3.38 7.90
N LYS A 113 19.39 4.34 7.96
CA LYS A 113 20.70 4.17 8.61
C LYS A 113 20.52 3.71 10.06
N LYS A 114 19.70 4.41 10.82
CA LYS A 114 19.43 4.06 12.21
C LYS A 114 18.78 2.68 12.35
N ALA A 115 17.83 2.35 11.48
CA ALA A 115 17.17 1.04 11.50
C ALA A 115 18.15 -0.10 11.20
N GLY A 116 19.11 0.12 10.29
CA GLY A 116 20.15 -0.86 9.97
C GLY A 116 21.20 -1.01 11.06
N GLU A 117 21.72 0.11 11.56
CA GLU A 117 22.77 0.11 12.61
C GLU A 117 22.26 -0.47 13.94
N ASP A 118 21.06 -0.12 14.36
CA ASP A 118 20.44 -0.55 15.61
C ASP A 118 19.67 -1.89 15.49
N GLY A 119 19.57 -2.46 14.28
CA GLY A 119 18.81 -3.70 14.01
C GLY A 119 17.33 -3.59 14.37
N LEU A 120 16.70 -2.44 14.07
CA LEU A 120 15.34 -2.14 14.51
C LEU A 120 14.31 -3.03 13.82
N SER A 121 13.26 -3.38 14.57
CA SER A 121 12.09 -4.02 14.00
C SER A 121 11.30 -3.07 13.09
N VAL A 122 10.46 -3.63 12.20
CA VAL A 122 9.52 -2.83 11.37
C VAL A 122 8.68 -1.89 12.23
N LYS A 123 8.18 -2.38 13.37
CA LYS A 123 7.34 -1.61 14.29
C LYS A 123 8.09 -0.43 14.92
N ASP A 124 9.35 -0.63 15.27
CA ASP A 124 10.16 0.44 15.85
C ASP A 124 10.57 1.47 14.80
N THR A 125 10.83 1.01 13.56
CA THR A 125 11.05 1.91 12.41
C THR A 125 9.80 2.74 12.13
N GLU A 126 8.61 2.15 12.13
CA GLU A 126 7.34 2.89 11.99
C GLU A 126 7.16 3.94 13.10
N ARG A 127 7.51 3.61 14.35
CA ARG A 127 7.47 4.57 15.46
C ARG A 127 8.45 5.73 15.26
N LEU A 128 9.66 5.46 14.74
CA LEU A 128 10.62 6.52 14.42
C LEU A 128 10.10 7.44 13.33
N VAL A 129 9.54 6.89 12.27
CA VAL A 129 8.88 7.64 11.20
C VAL A 129 7.76 8.52 11.76
N GLU A 130 6.92 7.96 12.62
CA GLU A 130 5.82 8.72 13.24
C GLU A 130 6.34 9.84 14.15
N LYS A 131 7.36 9.57 14.97
CA LYS A 131 8.01 10.59 15.80
C LYS A 131 8.59 11.71 14.95
N LYS A 132 9.25 11.36 13.83
CA LYS A 132 9.80 12.37 12.91
C LYS A 132 8.71 13.20 12.26
N LEU A 133 7.63 12.58 11.80
CA LEU A 133 6.48 13.31 11.24
C LEU A 133 5.89 14.27 12.27
N ASN A 134 5.71 13.86 13.52
CA ASN A 134 5.20 14.71 14.58
C ASN A 134 6.15 15.89 14.84
N SER A 135 7.48 15.68 14.89
CA SER A 135 8.45 16.77 15.08
C SER A 135 8.46 17.77 13.92
N LEU A 136 8.27 17.32 12.68
CA LEU A 136 8.15 18.20 11.50
C LEU A 136 6.85 19.03 11.53
N PHE A 137 5.79 18.50 12.13
CA PHE A 137 4.56 19.28 12.36
C PHE A 137 4.74 20.30 13.48
N ASP A 138 5.51 19.99 14.52
CA ASP A 138 5.75 20.90 15.64
C ASP A 138 6.73 22.04 15.27
N SER A 139 7.77 21.76 14.49
CA SER A 139 8.73 22.78 14.02
C SER A 139 8.15 23.76 12.99
N LYS A 140 7.05 23.45 12.33
CA LYS A 140 6.30 24.37 11.49
C LYS A 140 5.44 25.38 12.28
N LYS A 141 5.43 25.29 13.62
CA LYS A 141 4.63 26.18 14.48
C LYS A 141 5.29 27.52 14.81
N ASP A 142 6.59 27.68 14.57
CA ASP A 142 7.30 28.92 14.95
C ASP A 142 7.13 30.09 13.97
N GLY A 143 6.31 29.97 12.94
CA GLY A 143 6.11 31.03 11.95
C GLY A 143 4.68 31.28 11.46
N ALA A 144 3.67 30.51 11.86
CA ALA A 144 2.28 30.72 11.46
C ALA A 144 1.32 30.26 12.54
N LYS A 145 0.28 31.09 12.81
CA LYS A 145 -0.81 30.84 13.76
C LYS A 145 -1.26 29.36 13.81
N PRO A 146 -1.64 28.85 14.98
CA PRO A 146 -1.84 27.43 15.20
C PRO A 146 -2.99 26.88 14.35
N ARG A 147 -2.65 25.97 13.42
CA ARG A 147 -3.59 25.03 12.80
C ARG A 147 -3.25 23.60 13.21
N PRO A 148 -3.37 23.20 14.47
CA PRO A 148 -2.84 21.90 14.87
C PRO A 148 -3.88 20.81 15.14
N VAL A 149 -5.11 21.15 15.42
CA VAL A 149 -6.13 20.19 15.84
C VAL A 149 -6.89 19.62 14.64
N ILE A 150 -7.09 20.41 13.60
CA ILE A 150 -7.98 20.10 12.47
C ILE A 150 -7.49 18.90 11.65
N MET A 151 -6.18 18.72 11.43
CA MET A 151 -5.69 17.60 10.57
C MET A 151 -5.70 16.25 11.28
N ARG A 152 -5.45 16.21 12.59
CA ARG A 152 -5.64 14.98 13.41
C ARG A 152 -7.12 14.64 13.51
N ILE A 153 -7.93 15.63 13.82
CA ILE A 153 -9.39 15.50 13.89
C ILE A 153 -9.98 15.04 12.55
N VAL A 154 -9.54 15.58 11.41
CA VAL A 154 -10.03 15.17 10.08
C VAL A 154 -9.65 13.73 9.73
N LYS A 155 -8.46 13.26 10.15
CA LYS A 155 -8.06 11.86 9.93
C LYS A 155 -8.82 10.91 10.86
N ASP A 156 -8.93 11.27 12.13
CA ASP A 156 -9.68 10.51 13.13
C ASP A 156 -11.18 10.55 12.79
N TYR A 157 -11.70 11.68 12.31
CA TYR A 157 -13.06 11.82 11.82
C TYR A 157 -13.35 10.95 10.60
N ARG A 158 -12.44 10.88 9.61
CA ARG A 158 -12.61 9.96 8.46
C ARG A 158 -12.63 8.50 8.89
N MET A 159 -11.73 8.11 9.79
CA MET A 159 -11.70 6.74 10.32
C MET A 159 -12.98 6.45 11.10
N PHE A 160 -13.44 7.39 11.92
CA PHE A 160 -14.69 7.29 12.65
C PHE A 160 -15.88 7.15 11.69
N MET A 161 -16.00 8.02 10.67
CA MET A 161 -17.07 7.96 9.67
C MET A 161 -17.07 6.66 8.88
N ASN A 162 -15.88 6.14 8.51
CA ASN A 162 -15.78 4.84 7.84
C ASN A 162 -16.29 3.70 8.74
N THR A 163 -16.02 3.76 10.03
CA THR A 163 -16.50 2.77 11.01
C THR A 163 -18.02 2.86 11.16
N VAL A 164 -18.55 4.08 11.27
CA VAL A 164 -20.02 4.33 11.35
C VAL A 164 -20.72 3.83 10.09
N ASN A 165 -20.21 4.17 8.91
CA ASN A 165 -20.79 3.72 7.64
C ASN A 165 -20.76 2.20 7.50
N SER A 166 -19.64 1.56 7.86
CA SER A 166 -19.53 0.10 7.85
C SER A 166 -20.53 -0.56 8.81
N ALA A 167 -20.70 -0.01 10.01
CA ALA A 167 -21.69 -0.50 10.96
C ALA A 167 -23.13 -0.33 10.42
N CYS A 168 -23.43 0.79 9.78
CA CYS A 168 -24.73 1.03 9.15
C CYS A 168 -25.00 0.06 8.00
N GLU A 169 -23.99 -0.29 7.20
CA GLU A 169 -24.12 -1.29 6.13
C GLU A 169 -24.38 -2.70 6.68
N HIS A 170 -23.73 -3.06 7.78
CA HIS A 170 -24.02 -4.33 8.47
C HIS A 170 -25.46 -4.39 8.98
N LEU A 171 -25.98 -3.32 9.52
CA LEU A 171 -27.39 -3.25 9.96
C LEU A 171 -28.36 -3.34 8.78
N ARG A 172 -28.07 -2.67 7.66
CA ARG A 172 -28.88 -2.77 6.42
C ARG A 172 -28.88 -4.19 5.86
N SER A 173 -27.71 -4.86 5.83
CA SER A 173 -27.62 -6.26 5.40
C SER A 173 -28.33 -7.23 6.35
N GLY A 174 -28.51 -6.85 7.62
CA GLY A 174 -29.33 -7.55 8.61
C GLY A 174 -30.85 -7.26 8.49
N GLY A 175 -31.30 -6.54 7.45
CA GLY A 175 -32.72 -6.28 7.20
C GLY A 175 -33.27 -5.06 7.94
N MET A 176 -32.44 -4.22 8.54
CA MET A 176 -32.86 -2.98 9.18
C MET A 176 -32.81 -1.79 8.18
N ASN A 177 -33.72 -0.85 8.33
CA ASN A 177 -33.65 0.40 7.57
C ASN A 177 -32.84 1.42 8.38
N VAL A 178 -31.74 1.94 7.79
CA VAL A 178 -30.80 2.84 8.46
C VAL A 178 -30.61 4.09 7.64
N ASP A 179 -31.06 5.23 8.17
CA ASP A 179 -30.84 6.55 7.61
C ASP A 179 -29.76 7.28 8.40
N VAL A 180 -28.78 7.84 7.68
CA VAL A 180 -27.70 8.63 8.26
C VAL A 180 -27.79 10.04 7.73
N SER A 181 -27.98 11.00 8.60
CA SER A 181 -27.96 12.42 8.28
C SER A 181 -26.83 13.13 8.98
N GLN A 182 -26.17 14.05 8.28
CA GLN A 182 -25.07 14.85 8.78
C GLN A 182 -25.42 16.34 8.65
N SER A 183 -25.16 17.11 9.72
CA SER A 183 -25.27 18.56 9.70
C SER A 183 -24.04 19.21 10.31
N ASP A 184 -23.45 20.16 9.58
CA ASP A 184 -22.26 20.88 10.02
C ASP A 184 -22.66 22.03 10.95
N ARG A 185 -21.96 22.14 12.11
CA ARG A 185 -22.06 23.26 13.04
C ARG A 185 -20.75 24.06 13.07
N ALA A 186 -20.79 25.24 13.64
CA ALA A 186 -19.61 26.11 13.75
C ALA A 186 -18.49 25.49 14.63
N ASP A 187 -18.83 24.59 15.55
CA ASP A 187 -17.96 23.96 16.53
C ASP A 187 -17.82 22.43 16.36
N GLY A 188 -18.53 21.85 15.37
CA GLY A 188 -18.53 20.41 15.17
C GLY A 188 -19.45 19.93 14.07
N VAL A 189 -19.66 18.61 14.03
CA VAL A 189 -20.55 17.94 13.09
C VAL A 189 -21.52 17.08 13.88
N ASP A 190 -22.81 17.27 13.66
CA ASP A 190 -23.85 16.40 14.20
C ASP A 190 -24.10 15.24 13.23
N ILE A 191 -24.05 14.02 13.72
CA ILE A 191 -24.36 12.81 12.98
C ILE A 191 -25.57 12.16 13.64
N THR A 192 -26.67 12.06 12.90
CA THR A 192 -27.89 11.41 13.38
C THR A 192 -28.09 10.11 12.60
N ILE A 193 -28.19 9.01 13.32
CA ILE A 193 -28.41 7.68 12.74
C ILE A 193 -29.81 7.24 13.19
N HIS A 194 -30.68 7.05 12.23
CA HIS A 194 -32.05 6.56 12.48
C HIS A 194 -32.14 5.10 12.05
N VAL A 195 -32.40 4.21 13.00
CA VAL A 195 -32.52 2.77 12.75
C VAL A 195 -33.97 2.35 12.99
N THR A 196 -34.60 1.79 11.95
CA THR A 196 -35.98 1.27 12.06
C THR A 196 -36.00 -0.20 11.63
N GLN A 197 -36.81 -0.99 12.31
CA GLN A 197 -37.07 -2.37 11.88
C GLN A 197 -37.99 -2.37 10.65
N ASN A 198 -37.66 -3.24 9.69
CA ASN A 198 -38.51 -3.41 8.53
C ASN A 198 -39.77 -4.17 8.97
N PRO A 199 -40.98 -3.62 8.82
CA PRO A 199 -42.23 -4.26 9.34
C PRO A 199 -42.64 -5.54 8.59
N ASN A 200 -41.85 -5.99 7.60
CA ASN A 200 -42.18 -7.15 6.75
C ASN A 200 -41.36 -8.42 7.07
N ASN A 201 -40.79 -8.57 8.26
CA ASN A 201 -40.07 -9.76 8.68
C ASN A 201 -40.79 -10.45 9.86
N GLU A 202 -42.06 -10.84 9.66
CA GLU A 202 -42.77 -11.88 10.38
C GLU A 202 -43.02 -13.09 9.47
#